data_97896232543ff3574a5aaf6609925e8e
#
_entry.id   97896232543ff3574a5aaf6609925e8e
#
_cell.length_a   1.000
_cell.length_b   1.000
_cell.length_c   1.000
_cell.angle_alpha   90.00
_cell.angle_beta   90.00
_cell.angle_gamma   90.00
#
_symmetry.space_group_name_H-M   'P 1'
#
loop_
_entity.id
_entity.type
_entity.pdbx_description
1 polymer ?
#
loop_
_entity_poly.entity_id
_entity_poly.type
_entity_poly.pdbx_seq_one_letter_code
_entity_poly.pdbx_strand_id
1 'polypeptide(L)'
;MKKLLALLMALMMCCTAFVFAEEEAEVPAVEMNVSFEAQTVALGETGLTMQIPADWAVQEVPAGTENAENILLFAVNADQTVSITAQLSAMSFETLLQGIQDAGATEEMLAELYVNENYCLMYTPGDTVLALYTFLDDETVLA
;
A
#
# COMPACT_ATOMS: atom_id res chain seq x y z
N MET A 1 -44.60 8.21 41.49
CA MET A 1 -43.86 7.05 40.95
C MET A 1 -44.07 6.80 39.46
N LYS A 2 -45.29 6.84 38.92
CA LYS A 2 -45.51 6.59 37.46
C LYS A 2 -44.85 7.66 36.55
N LYS A 3 -44.71 8.91 36.98
CA LYS A 3 -44.06 9.96 36.21
C LYS A 3 -42.54 9.88 36.19
N LEU A 4 -41.98 9.34 37.26
CA LEU A 4 -40.51 9.12 37.37
C LEU A 4 -40.05 7.95 36.48
N LEU A 5 -40.89 6.90 36.39
CA LEU A 5 -40.65 5.72 35.53
C LEU A 5 -40.71 6.10 34.05
N ALA A 6 -41.63 6.98 33.67
CA ALA A 6 -41.75 7.46 32.25
C ALA A 6 -40.53 8.35 31.89
N LEU A 7 -40.04 9.16 32.83
CA LEU A 7 -38.83 9.99 32.60
C LEU A 7 -37.57 9.13 32.48
N LEU A 8 -37.47 8.04 33.27
CA LEU A 8 -36.35 7.09 33.19
C LEU A 8 -36.34 6.33 31.88
N MET A 9 -37.54 5.90 31.41
CA MET A 9 -37.66 5.25 30.09
C MET A 9 -37.37 6.19 28.91
N ALA A 10 -37.75 7.46 28.99
CA ALA A 10 -37.43 8.46 27.98
C ALA A 10 -35.91 8.75 27.95
N LEU A 11 -35.25 8.76 29.12
CA LEU A 11 -33.81 8.94 29.20
C LEU A 11 -33.04 7.73 28.65
N MET A 12 -33.54 6.50 28.87
CA MET A 12 -32.96 5.29 28.27
C MET A 12 -33.15 5.24 26.73
N MET A 13 -34.26 5.75 26.19
CA MET A 13 -34.45 5.82 24.76
C MET A 13 -33.59 6.88 24.08
N CYS A 14 -33.19 7.94 24.78
CA CYS A 14 -32.26 8.93 24.25
C CYS A 14 -30.79 8.43 24.22
N CYS A 15 -30.43 7.45 25.06
CA CYS A 15 -29.08 6.89 25.08
C CYS A 15 -28.83 5.83 24.00
N THR A 16 -29.87 5.36 23.27
CA THR A 16 -29.72 4.39 22.19
C THR A 16 -29.61 4.99 20.79
N ALA A 17 -29.53 6.32 20.68
CA ALA A 17 -29.41 7.02 19.40
C ALA A 17 -28.02 7.62 19.15
N PHE A 18 -27.03 7.30 19.97
CA PHE A 18 -25.63 7.40 19.55
C PHE A 18 -25.23 6.06 18.93
N VAL A 19 -25.80 5.78 17.76
CA VAL A 19 -25.07 5.02 16.76
C VAL A 19 -23.90 5.94 16.42
N PHE A 20 -22.74 5.67 16.96
CA PHE A 20 -21.51 6.03 16.29
C PHE A 20 -21.62 5.30 14.96
N ALA A 21 -22.05 6.01 13.91
CA ALA A 21 -21.58 5.70 12.60
C ALA A 21 -20.04 5.91 12.76
N GLU A 22 -19.30 4.84 12.98
CA GLU A 22 -17.95 4.79 12.49
C GLU A 22 -18.13 5.08 11.01
N GLU A 23 -17.86 6.31 10.59
CA GLU A 23 -17.50 6.58 9.23
C GLU A 23 -16.28 5.67 9.03
N GLU A 24 -16.50 4.51 8.41
CA GLU A 24 -15.42 3.76 7.78
C GLU A 24 -14.78 4.80 6.88
N ALA A 25 -13.57 5.20 7.26
CA ALA A 25 -12.81 6.16 6.47
C ALA A 25 -12.68 5.52 5.10
N GLU A 26 -13.38 6.06 4.09
CA GLU A 26 -13.33 5.51 2.74
C GLU A 26 -11.87 5.55 2.31
N VAL A 27 -11.32 4.37 2.00
CA VAL A 27 -9.96 4.26 1.49
C VAL A 27 -9.88 5.05 0.19
N PRO A 28 -9.02 6.06 0.07
CA PRO A 28 -8.99 6.93 -1.09
C PRO A 28 -8.63 6.14 -2.35
N ALA A 29 -9.34 6.40 -3.44
CA ALA A 29 -9.07 5.83 -4.75
C ALA A 29 -8.32 6.85 -5.62
N VAL A 30 -7.21 6.43 -6.21
CA VAL A 30 -6.35 7.24 -7.08
C VAL A 30 -6.24 6.60 -8.45
N GLU A 31 -6.57 7.35 -9.50
CA GLU A 31 -6.23 6.97 -10.86
C GLU A 31 -4.83 7.50 -11.20
N MET A 32 -3.89 6.59 -11.43
CA MET A 32 -2.54 6.97 -11.86
C MET A 32 -2.52 7.15 -13.37
N ASN A 33 -2.33 8.39 -13.79
CA ASN A 33 -2.05 8.75 -15.18
C ASN A 33 -0.56 9.02 -15.33
N VAL A 34 0.08 8.30 -16.23
CA VAL A 34 1.50 8.49 -16.54
C VAL A 34 1.67 9.81 -17.30
N SER A 35 2.37 10.77 -16.71
CA SER A 35 2.61 12.09 -17.30
C SER A 35 3.99 12.20 -18.00
N PHE A 36 4.73 11.10 -18.08
CA PHE A 36 6.04 11.02 -18.72
C PHE A 36 6.00 10.06 -19.91
N GLU A 37 6.97 10.15 -20.81
CA GLU A 37 7.15 9.12 -21.83
C GLU A 37 7.56 7.81 -21.17
N ALA A 38 6.73 6.77 -21.32
CA ALA A 38 6.87 5.53 -20.61
C ALA A 38 7.32 4.38 -21.52
N GLN A 39 8.11 3.46 -20.96
CA GLN A 39 8.33 2.14 -21.52
C GLN A 39 7.63 1.09 -20.65
N THR A 40 7.11 0.05 -21.28
CA THR A 40 6.50 -1.09 -20.58
C THR A 40 7.52 -2.20 -20.42
N VAL A 41 7.75 -2.64 -19.21
CA VAL A 41 8.70 -3.69 -18.86
C VAL A 41 7.96 -4.88 -18.26
N ALA A 42 8.31 -6.11 -18.68
CA ALA A 42 7.79 -7.31 -18.07
C ALA A 42 8.46 -7.57 -16.71
N LEU A 43 7.67 -8.00 -15.74
CA LEU A 43 8.15 -8.37 -14.40
C LEU A 43 8.47 -9.88 -14.39
N GLY A 44 9.67 -10.24 -14.81
CA GLY A 44 10.10 -11.62 -14.92
C GLY A 44 9.17 -12.43 -15.83
N GLU A 45 8.87 -13.67 -15.42
CA GLU A 45 7.95 -14.60 -16.13
C GLU A 45 6.53 -14.61 -15.51
N THR A 46 6.18 -13.61 -14.69
CA THR A 46 4.91 -13.56 -13.97
C THR A 46 3.70 -13.22 -14.84
N GLY A 47 3.93 -12.69 -16.04
CA GLY A 47 2.88 -12.12 -16.89
C GLY A 47 2.46 -10.70 -16.50
N LEU A 48 2.99 -10.17 -15.43
CA LEU A 48 2.78 -8.78 -15.02
C LEU A 48 3.70 -7.83 -15.79
N THR A 49 3.26 -6.59 -15.95
CA THR A 49 4.06 -5.52 -16.57
C THR A 49 4.01 -4.27 -15.72
N MET A 50 5.09 -3.47 -15.78
CA MET A 50 5.18 -2.17 -15.14
C MET A 50 5.55 -1.11 -16.17
N GLN A 51 5.01 0.10 -16.02
CA GLN A 51 5.43 1.28 -16.79
C GLN A 51 6.47 2.05 -16.00
N ILE A 52 7.62 2.24 -16.61
CA ILE A 52 8.71 3.07 -16.05
C ILE A 52 9.07 4.19 -17.05
N PRO A 53 9.73 5.27 -16.64
CA PRO A 53 10.19 6.29 -17.57
C PRO A 53 11.03 5.71 -18.70
N ALA A 54 10.83 6.21 -19.93
CA ALA A 54 11.48 5.66 -21.11
C ALA A 54 13.01 5.84 -21.12
N ASP A 55 13.50 6.83 -20.38
CA ASP A 55 14.93 7.13 -20.21
C ASP A 55 15.61 6.35 -19.09
N TRP A 56 14.85 5.51 -18.36
CA TRP A 56 15.41 4.66 -17.32
C TRP A 56 15.94 3.34 -17.89
N ALA A 57 17.06 2.89 -17.33
CA ALA A 57 17.70 1.65 -17.73
C ALA A 57 17.35 0.51 -16.79
N VAL A 58 16.83 -0.58 -17.34
CA VAL A 58 16.68 -1.86 -16.61
C VAL A 58 18.07 -2.48 -16.50
N GLN A 59 18.46 -2.86 -15.29
CA GLN A 59 19.75 -3.43 -14.98
C GLN A 59 19.60 -4.77 -14.26
N GLU A 60 20.70 -5.52 -14.20
CA GLU A 60 20.78 -6.70 -13.34
C GLU A 60 20.77 -6.28 -11.85
N VAL A 61 20.13 -7.08 -11.02
CA VAL A 61 20.12 -6.86 -9.58
C VAL A 61 21.54 -6.89 -9.05
N PRO A 62 21.97 -5.89 -8.26
CA PRO A 62 23.33 -5.84 -7.73
C PRO A 62 23.71 -7.10 -6.95
N ALA A 63 24.94 -7.57 -7.12
CA ALA A 63 25.44 -8.74 -6.42
C ALA A 63 25.44 -8.50 -4.89
N GLY A 64 24.93 -9.46 -4.13
CA GLY A 64 24.83 -9.37 -2.67
C GLY A 64 23.56 -8.69 -2.15
N THR A 65 22.60 -8.37 -3.04
CA THR A 65 21.27 -7.93 -2.62
C THR A 65 20.54 -9.08 -1.92
N GLU A 66 19.98 -8.80 -0.74
CA GLU A 66 19.15 -9.78 -0.03
C GLU A 66 17.88 -10.09 -0.84
N ASN A 67 17.49 -11.36 -0.88
CA ASN A 67 16.32 -11.85 -1.61
C ASN A 67 16.31 -11.47 -3.10
N ALA A 68 17.47 -11.40 -3.73
CA ALA A 68 17.62 -11.02 -5.14
C ALA A 68 16.78 -11.90 -6.08
N GLU A 69 16.51 -13.14 -5.71
CA GLU A 69 15.65 -14.08 -6.44
C GLU A 69 14.19 -13.66 -6.52
N ASN A 70 13.72 -12.82 -5.61
CA ASN A 70 12.36 -12.30 -5.58
C ASN A 70 12.23 -10.96 -6.32
N ILE A 71 13.35 -10.36 -6.73
CA ILE A 71 13.37 -9.09 -7.46
C ILE A 71 13.12 -9.36 -8.94
N LEU A 72 12.01 -8.86 -9.43
CA LEU A 72 11.55 -9.03 -10.81
C LEU A 72 12.02 -7.92 -11.75
N LEU A 73 12.28 -6.74 -11.19
CA LEU A 73 12.76 -5.57 -11.91
C LEU A 73 13.68 -4.75 -11.02
N PHE A 74 14.79 -4.32 -11.60
CA PHE A 74 15.63 -3.25 -11.05
C PHE A 74 15.93 -2.26 -12.17
N ALA A 75 15.51 -1.02 -12.01
CA ALA A 75 15.72 0.03 -12.99
C ALA A 75 16.26 1.29 -12.32
N VAL A 76 17.11 2.03 -13.04
CA VAL A 76 17.74 3.25 -12.54
C VAL A 76 17.57 4.38 -13.56
N ASN A 77 17.50 5.61 -13.06
CA ASN A 77 17.54 6.80 -13.92
C ASN A 77 18.94 7.01 -14.53
N ALA A 78 19.06 7.91 -15.50
CA ALA A 78 20.30 8.15 -16.24
C ALA A 78 21.49 8.53 -15.32
N ASP A 79 21.23 9.26 -14.23
CA ASP A 79 22.25 9.71 -13.28
C ASP A 79 22.53 8.69 -12.16
N GLN A 80 21.81 7.57 -12.14
CA GLN A 80 21.86 6.51 -11.09
C GLN A 80 21.62 7.03 -9.67
N THR A 81 20.85 8.10 -9.54
CA THR A 81 20.50 8.72 -8.25
C THR A 81 19.16 8.21 -7.70
N VAL A 82 18.33 7.66 -8.58
CA VAL A 82 17.02 7.08 -8.22
C VAL A 82 16.89 5.71 -8.86
N SER A 83 16.36 4.76 -8.11
CA SER A 83 16.06 3.42 -8.60
C SER A 83 14.63 3.01 -8.29
N ILE A 84 14.09 2.13 -9.13
CA ILE A 84 12.86 1.39 -8.89
C ILE A 84 13.22 -0.08 -8.80
N THR A 85 12.67 -0.74 -7.78
CA THR A 85 12.75 -2.18 -7.60
C THR A 85 11.33 -2.72 -7.53
N ALA A 86 11.01 -3.74 -8.31
CA ALA A 86 9.77 -4.49 -8.17
C ALA A 86 10.09 -5.89 -7.63
N GLN A 87 9.43 -6.28 -6.55
CA GLN A 87 9.65 -7.54 -5.86
C GLN A 87 8.32 -8.24 -5.62
N LEU A 88 8.29 -9.55 -5.86
CA LEU A 88 7.15 -10.38 -5.50
C LEU A 88 7.45 -11.14 -4.21
N SER A 89 6.52 -11.13 -3.27
CA SER A 89 6.64 -11.81 -1.99
C SER A 89 5.39 -12.59 -1.67
N ALA A 90 5.55 -13.81 -1.15
CA ALA A 90 4.47 -14.59 -0.59
C ALA A 90 4.22 -14.12 0.84
N MET A 91 3.18 -13.29 1.04
CA MET A 91 2.94 -12.59 2.30
C MET A 91 1.51 -12.08 2.38
N SER A 92 0.83 -12.29 3.51
CA SER A 92 -0.47 -11.71 3.77
C SER A 92 -0.36 -10.25 4.22
N PHE A 93 -1.46 -9.49 4.10
CA PHE A 93 -1.54 -8.11 4.60
C PHE A 93 -1.13 -8.00 6.07
N GLU A 94 -1.66 -8.88 6.92
CA GLU A 94 -1.36 -8.87 8.35
C GLU A 94 0.13 -9.11 8.63
N THR A 95 0.75 -10.04 7.91
CA THR A 95 2.18 -10.34 8.05
C THR A 95 3.04 -9.17 7.60
N LEU A 96 2.68 -8.53 6.48
CA LEU A 96 3.36 -7.34 5.98
C LEU A 96 3.26 -6.19 6.98
N LEU A 97 2.04 -5.88 7.42
CA LEU A 97 1.77 -4.79 8.35
C LEU A 97 2.53 -4.98 9.67
N GLN A 98 2.52 -6.19 10.22
CA GLN A 98 3.29 -6.52 11.42
C GLN A 98 4.79 -6.33 11.21
N GLY A 99 5.34 -6.80 10.09
CA GLY A 99 6.76 -6.62 9.76
C GLY A 99 7.18 -5.16 9.64
N ILE A 100 6.35 -4.33 9.02
CA ILE A 100 6.59 -2.88 8.88
C ILE A 100 6.50 -2.19 10.26
N GLN A 101 5.55 -2.55 11.11
CA GLN A 101 5.42 -2.04 12.47
C GLN A 101 6.59 -2.46 13.35
N ASP A 102 7.03 -3.71 13.28
CA ASP A 102 8.20 -4.21 14.01
C ASP A 102 9.49 -3.51 13.57
N ALA A 103 9.54 -3.03 12.34
CA ALA A 103 10.62 -2.18 11.82
C ALA A 103 10.54 -0.72 12.30
N GLY A 104 9.51 -0.36 13.08
CA GLY A 104 9.36 0.95 13.70
C GLY A 104 8.50 1.93 12.91
N ALA A 105 7.67 1.46 11.99
CA ALA A 105 6.73 2.32 11.29
C ALA A 105 5.68 2.91 12.23
N THR A 106 5.35 4.17 12.02
CA THR A 106 4.23 4.87 12.66
C THR A 106 3.05 4.98 11.69
N GLU A 107 1.86 5.25 12.20
CA GLU A 107 0.65 5.44 11.37
C GLU A 107 0.84 6.56 10.32
N GLU A 108 1.60 7.60 10.64
CA GLU A 108 1.89 8.71 9.73
C GLU A 108 2.74 8.29 8.50
N MET A 109 3.45 7.16 8.60
CA MET A 109 4.28 6.61 7.53
C MET A 109 3.50 5.67 6.61
N LEU A 110 2.26 5.35 6.95
CA LEU A 110 1.42 4.37 6.26
C LEU A 110 0.19 5.05 5.68
N ALA A 111 -0.19 4.67 4.47
CA ALA A 111 -1.46 5.07 3.88
C ALA A 111 -2.04 3.92 3.06
N GLU A 112 -3.30 3.63 3.30
CA GLU A 112 -4.08 2.70 2.48
C GLU A 112 -4.73 3.46 1.33
N LEU A 113 -4.67 2.91 0.11
CA LEU A 113 -5.27 3.53 -1.06
C LEU A 113 -5.60 2.48 -2.12
N TYR A 114 -6.53 2.83 -3.01
CA TYR A 114 -6.74 2.09 -4.25
C TYR A 114 -6.00 2.80 -5.39
N VAL A 115 -5.15 2.08 -6.10
CA VAL A 115 -4.46 2.56 -7.31
C VAL A 115 -4.98 1.76 -8.50
N ASN A 116 -5.69 2.42 -9.42
CA ASN A 116 -6.31 1.76 -10.57
C ASN A 116 -7.10 0.50 -10.17
N GLU A 117 -7.96 0.64 -9.17
CA GLU A 117 -8.82 -0.42 -8.59
C GLU A 117 -8.07 -1.51 -7.79
N ASN A 118 -6.74 -1.46 -7.69
CA ASN A 118 -5.98 -2.40 -6.87
C ASN A 118 -5.77 -1.82 -5.47
N TYR A 119 -6.04 -2.62 -4.45
CA TYR A 119 -5.75 -2.23 -3.07
C TYR A 119 -4.24 -2.20 -2.82
N CYS A 120 -3.78 -1.11 -2.26
CA CYS A 120 -2.37 -0.85 -2.01
C CYS A 120 -2.15 -0.30 -0.60
N LEU A 121 -1.02 -0.68 -0.02
CA LEU A 121 -0.45 -0.04 1.16
C LEU A 121 0.78 0.77 0.73
N MET A 122 0.76 2.06 0.96
CA MET A 122 1.92 2.94 0.76
C MET A 122 2.67 3.09 2.08
N TYR A 123 3.99 2.93 2.03
CA TYR A 123 4.88 3.09 3.17
C TYR A 123 6.03 4.03 2.85
N THR A 124 6.21 5.05 3.68
CA THR A 124 7.23 6.09 3.52
C THR A 124 8.10 6.15 4.78
N PRO A 125 9.14 5.29 4.89
CA PRO A 125 10.01 5.26 6.07
C PRO A 125 10.90 6.49 6.23
N GLY A 126 10.87 7.40 5.28
CA GLY A 126 11.64 8.65 5.29
C GLY A 126 11.49 9.41 3.99
N ASP A 127 12.26 10.47 3.80
CA ASP A 127 12.13 11.39 2.66
C ASP A 127 12.67 10.82 1.33
N THR A 128 13.35 9.68 1.36
CA THR A 128 14.10 9.14 0.21
C THR A 128 13.58 7.81 -0.30
N VAL A 129 12.69 7.16 0.44
CA VAL A 129 12.14 5.84 0.10
C VAL A 129 10.62 5.90 0.09
N LEU A 130 10.03 5.39 -0.96
CA LEU A 130 8.60 5.11 -1.09
C LEU A 130 8.45 3.64 -1.46
N ALA A 131 7.75 2.88 -0.65
CA ALA A 131 7.31 1.53 -0.99
C ALA A 131 5.80 1.52 -1.24
N LEU A 132 5.38 0.86 -2.31
CA LEU A 132 3.98 0.63 -2.64
C LEU A 132 3.76 -0.88 -2.72
N TYR A 133 2.97 -1.39 -1.80
CA TYR A 133 2.62 -2.81 -1.73
C TYR A 133 1.25 -3.00 -2.38
N THR A 134 1.22 -3.68 -3.50
CA THR A 134 -0.02 -4.03 -4.23
C THR A 134 -0.37 -5.48 -3.94
N PHE A 135 -1.54 -5.73 -3.39
CA PHE A 135 -2.01 -7.08 -3.08
C PHE A 135 -2.64 -7.69 -4.32
N LEU A 136 -2.02 -8.75 -4.84
CA LEU A 136 -2.50 -9.49 -6.01
C LEU A 136 -3.55 -10.53 -5.61
N ASP A 137 -3.41 -11.07 -4.40
CA ASP A 137 -4.33 -11.96 -3.70
C ASP A 137 -4.04 -11.92 -2.18
N ASP A 138 -4.71 -12.79 -1.39
CA ASP A 138 -4.61 -12.80 0.07
C ASP A 138 -3.20 -13.17 0.60
N GLU A 139 -2.35 -13.78 -0.24
CA GLU A 139 -1.04 -14.31 0.15
C GLU A 139 0.11 -13.81 -0.75
N THR A 140 -0.17 -12.93 -1.71
CA THR A 140 0.83 -12.47 -2.70
C THR A 140 0.84 -10.96 -2.80
N VAL A 141 2.00 -10.38 -2.58
CA VAL A 141 2.24 -8.94 -2.63
C VAL A 141 3.32 -8.61 -3.66
N LEU A 142 3.04 -7.61 -4.49
CA LEU A 142 4.02 -6.93 -5.34
C LEU A 142 4.42 -5.62 -4.65
N ALA A 143 5.70 -5.44 -4.37
CA ALA A 143 6.28 -4.25 -3.76
C ALA A 143 7.25 -3.55 -4.71
#